data_f0ddeb7370dc3c69f111f828e74375b7
#
_entry.id   f0ddeb7370dc3c69f111f828e74375b7
#
_cell.length_a   1.000
_cell.length_b   1.000
_cell.length_c   1.000
_cell.angle_alpha   90.00
_cell.angle_beta   90.00
_cell.angle_gamma   90.00
#
_symmetry.space_group_name_H-M   'P 1'
#
loop_
_entity.id
_entity.type
_entity.pdbx_description
1 polymer ?
#
loop_
_entity_poly.entity_id
_entity_poly.type
_entity_poly.pdbx_seq_one_letter_code
_entity_poly.pdbx_strand_id
1 'polypeptide(L)'
;VSAVVGGAKKPREQYGTVTSPAGRLGRFIINLFAAGGLLYLFLPIFVIVAFSFNQPVGRFNAVWNRFTFDNWLHPFADQALVDALLLSLKVALISTVVATVIGTFMAIGLVRYRFRGGGAVNFLLVLPLTAPEIVLGASLLTLFLAPTMLLFNISFSLGFATIVIAHIMFLVSYVALTVRARLRGFDWTLEDAAMDLGANPTRTFWRVTLPLITPGILAAALLSFALSIDDFIITYFVSGPSTTTFPVRIFGQSRTATPPQINVLSTMILLVSISILAIGTLVSARRTKRDTA
;
A
#
# COMPACT_ATOMS: atom_id res chain seq x y z
N VAL A 1 57.75 -15.10 -29.15
CA VAL A 1 57.04 -16.26 -28.58
C VAL A 1 55.70 -15.78 -28.07
N SER A 2 54.68 -15.89 -28.94
CA SER A 2 53.28 -15.50 -28.65
C SER A 2 52.58 -16.65 -27.96
N ALA A 3 52.13 -16.44 -26.72
CA ALA A 3 51.25 -17.35 -26.02
C ALA A 3 49.81 -16.92 -26.27
N VAL A 4 49.06 -17.72 -27.01
CA VAL A 4 47.62 -17.62 -27.23
C VAL A 4 46.92 -18.02 -25.94
N VAL A 5 46.33 -17.06 -25.23
CA VAL A 5 45.44 -17.35 -24.11
C VAL A 5 44.07 -17.71 -24.67
N GLY A 6 43.77 -19.00 -24.73
CA GLY A 6 42.49 -19.55 -25.10
C GLY A 6 41.44 -19.21 -24.01
N GLY A 7 40.51 -18.35 -24.37
CA GLY A 7 39.36 -18.04 -23.51
C GLY A 7 38.46 -19.27 -23.33
N ALA A 8 38.50 -19.88 -22.16
CA ALA A 8 37.58 -20.94 -21.77
C ALA A 8 36.14 -20.34 -21.68
N LYS A 9 35.28 -20.67 -22.65
CA LYS A 9 33.84 -20.42 -22.58
C LYS A 9 33.29 -21.16 -21.36
N LYS A 10 32.83 -20.40 -20.38
CA LYS A 10 32.02 -20.96 -19.26
C LYS A 10 30.87 -21.81 -19.85
N PRO A 11 30.69 -23.04 -19.40
CA PRO A 11 29.56 -23.86 -19.81
C PRO A 11 28.25 -23.08 -19.46
N ARG A 12 27.42 -22.80 -20.45
CA ARG A 12 26.02 -22.44 -20.20
C ARG A 12 25.41 -23.66 -19.54
N GLU A 13 25.07 -23.56 -18.25
CA GLU A 13 24.16 -24.50 -17.60
C GLU A 13 22.87 -24.51 -18.41
N GLN A 14 22.73 -25.47 -19.29
CA GLN A 14 21.48 -25.82 -19.92
C GLN A 14 20.62 -26.43 -18.80
N TYR A 15 19.77 -25.63 -18.17
CA TYR A 15 18.64 -26.15 -17.46
C TYR A 15 17.78 -26.93 -18.42
N GLY A 16 18.10 -28.22 -18.55
CA GLY A 16 17.38 -29.14 -19.41
C GLY A 16 15.92 -29.13 -19.06
N THR A 17 15.07 -28.80 -20.00
CA THR A 17 13.63 -28.96 -19.86
C THR A 17 13.38 -30.44 -19.55
N VAL A 18 13.02 -30.73 -18.29
CA VAL A 18 12.74 -32.09 -17.83
C VAL A 18 11.49 -32.56 -18.55
N THR A 19 11.65 -33.24 -19.69
CA THR A 19 10.58 -33.78 -20.51
C THR A 19 10.15 -35.20 -20.08
N SER A 20 10.63 -35.69 -18.94
CA SER A 20 10.27 -37.00 -18.43
C SER A 20 8.78 -37.02 -17.98
N PRO A 21 8.09 -38.16 -18.08
CA PRO A 21 6.71 -38.31 -17.60
C PRO A 21 6.54 -37.90 -16.12
N ALA A 22 7.50 -38.24 -15.28
CA ALA A 22 7.58 -37.82 -13.87
C ALA A 22 7.65 -36.30 -13.71
N GLY A 23 8.39 -35.60 -14.58
CA GLY A 23 8.47 -34.13 -14.57
C GLY A 23 7.19 -33.45 -15.07
N ARG A 24 6.39 -34.13 -15.91
CA ARG A 24 5.07 -33.65 -16.32
C ARG A 24 4.04 -33.78 -15.18
N LEU A 25 4.04 -34.92 -14.51
CA LEU A 25 3.18 -35.15 -13.35
C LEU A 25 3.51 -34.19 -12.21
N GLY A 26 4.79 -33.98 -11.90
CA GLY A 26 5.21 -33.01 -10.89
C GLY A 26 4.77 -31.59 -11.21
N ARG A 27 4.91 -31.12 -12.45
CA ARG A 27 4.40 -29.81 -12.89
C ARG A 27 2.89 -29.71 -12.82
N PHE A 28 2.16 -30.76 -13.19
CA PHE A 28 0.71 -30.80 -13.07
C PHE A 28 0.27 -30.66 -11.61
N ILE A 29 0.89 -31.39 -10.70
CA ILE A 29 0.61 -31.32 -9.25
C ILE A 29 0.91 -29.91 -8.73
N ILE A 30 2.07 -29.33 -9.03
CA ILE A 30 2.43 -27.97 -8.62
C ILE A 30 1.41 -26.95 -9.16
N ASN A 31 1.03 -27.04 -10.43
CA ASN A 31 0.06 -26.12 -11.03
C ASN A 31 -1.32 -26.29 -10.40
N LEU A 32 -1.73 -27.51 -10.07
CA LEU A 32 -2.99 -27.78 -9.38
C LEU A 32 -3.02 -27.17 -7.98
N PHE A 33 -1.93 -27.34 -7.21
CA PHE A 33 -1.79 -26.70 -5.90
C PHE A 33 -1.74 -25.18 -6.00
N ALA A 34 -1.02 -24.63 -6.98
CA ALA A 34 -0.99 -23.20 -7.22
C ALA A 34 -2.36 -22.64 -7.60
N ALA A 35 -3.09 -23.33 -8.50
CA ALA A 35 -4.43 -22.95 -8.89
C ALA A 35 -5.41 -23.05 -7.72
N GLY A 36 -5.33 -24.12 -6.92
CA GLY A 36 -6.13 -24.28 -5.70
C GLY A 36 -5.85 -23.20 -4.66
N GLY A 37 -4.58 -22.88 -4.45
CA GLY A 37 -4.19 -21.78 -3.56
C GLY A 37 -4.70 -20.42 -4.02
N LEU A 38 -4.59 -20.13 -5.33
CA LEU A 38 -5.15 -18.91 -5.91
C LEU A 38 -6.67 -18.87 -5.76
N LEU A 39 -7.36 -19.97 -6.10
CA LEU A 39 -8.82 -20.04 -5.96
C LEU A 39 -9.25 -19.82 -4.51
N TYR A 40 -8.56 -20.43 -3.54
CA TYR A 40 -8.82 -20.24 -2.12
C TYR A 40 -8.60 -18.78 -1.69
N LEU A 41 -7.56 -18.15 -2.18
CA LEU A 41 -7.22 -16.76 -1.86
C LEU A 41 -8.28 -15.78 -2.43
N PHE A 42 -8.79 -16.04 -3.63
CA PHE A 42 -9.80 -15.19 -4.26
C PHE A 42 -11.24 -15.52 -3.83
N LEU A 43 -11.47 -16.66 -3.18
CA LEU A 43 -12.81 -17.10 -2.77
C LEU A 43 -13.54 -16.06 -1.90
N PRO A 44 -12.93 -15.44 -0.86
CA PRO A 44 -13.63 -14.41 -0.09
C PRO A 44 -14.04 -13.20 -0.93
N ILE A 45 -13.19 -12.82 -1.91
CA ILE A 45 -13.47 -11.71 -2.82
C ILE A 45 -14.69 -12.05 -3.70
N PHE A 46 -14.73 -13.26 -4.26
CA PHE A 46 -15.89 -13.73 -5.04
C PHE A 46 -17.17 -13.74 -4.20
N VAL A 47 -17.06 -14.14 -2.93
CA VAL A 47 -18.22 -14.11 -2.01
C VAL A 47 -18.71 -12.69 -1.81
N ILE A 48 -17.84 -11.72 -1.55
CA ILE A 48 -18.23 -10.31 -1.39
C ILE A 48 -18.91 -9.79 -2.65
N VAL A 49 -18.35 -10.05 -3.83
CA VAL A 49 -18.92 -9.65 -5.12
C VAL A 49 -20.26 -10.33 -5.36
N ALA A 50 -20.39 -11.64 -5.12
CA ALA A 50 -21.65 -12.34 -5.27
C ALA A 50 -22.73 -11.79 -4.34
N PHE A 51 -22.40 -11.63 -3.05
CA PHE A 51 -23.34 -11.13 -2.05
C PHE A 51 -23.72 -9.64 -2.22
N SER A 52 -23.02 -8.89 -3.05
CA SER A 52 -23.45 -7.55 -3.46
C SER A 52 -24.75 -7.57 -4.30
N PHE A 53 -25.04 -8.69 -4.94
CA PHE A 53 -26.26 -8.94 -5.72
C PHE A 53 -27.31 -9.75 -4.96
N ASN A 54 -27.08 -10.06 -3.67
CA ASN A 54 -28.04 -10.83 -2.87
C ASN A 54 -29.09 -9.92 -2.24
N GLN A 55 -30.35 -10.36 -2.26
CA GLN A 55 -31.42 -9.75 -1.47
C GLN A 55 -31.60 -10.57 -0.20
N PRO A 56 -31.10 -10.12 0.97
CA PRO A 56 -31.23 -10.86 2.21
C PRO A 56 -32.68 -10.88 2.71
N VAL A 57 -33.05 -11.92 3.45
CA VAL A 57 -34.37 -12.01 4.10
C VAL A 57 -34.42 -11.24 5.41
N GLY A 58 -33.27 -10.95 6.02
CA GLY A 58 -33.16 -10.32 7.33
C GLY A 58 -32.09 -9.24 7.38
N ARG A 59 -31.60 -8.98 8.59
CA ARG A 59 -30.59 -7.94 8.84
C ARG A 59 -29.18 -8.35 8.41
N PHE A 60 -28.95 -9.65 8.18
CA PHE A 60 -27.62 -10.20 7.86
C PHE A 60 -27.59 -10.73 6.42
N ASN A 61 -26.68 -10.19 5.63
CA ASN A 61 -26.41 -10.67 4.27
C ASN A 61 -25.40 -11.82 4.32
N ALA A 62 -25.74 -12.92 5.02
CA ALA A 62 -24.87 -14.06 5.25
C ALA A 62 -25.35 -15.33 4.50
N VAL A 63 -26.60 -15.36 4.06
CA VAL A 63 -27.20 -16.48 3.34
C VAL A 63 -27.73 -15.97 2.00
N TRP A 64 -27.39 -16.71 0.94
CA TRP A 64 -27.91 -16.39 -0.39
C TRP A 64 -29.43 -16.70 -0.44
N ASN A 65 -30.20 -15.68 -0.82
CA ASN A 65 -31.66 -15.83 -0.98
C ASN A 65 -32.08 -15.64 -2.44
N ARG A 66 -31.91 -14.42 -2.98
CA ARG A 66 -32.37 -14.09 -4.32
C ARG A 66 -31.44 -13.08 -4.97
N PHE A 67 -31.19 -13.23 -6.27
CA PHE A 67 -30.46 -12.26 -7.07
C PHE A 67 -31.25 -10.96 -7.24
N THR A 68 -30.60 -9.82 -7.06
CA THR A 68 -31.16 -8.50 -7.30
C THR A 68 -30.10 -7.51 -7.75
N PHE A 69 -30.48 -6.54 -8.57
CA PHE A 69 -29.69 -5.35 -8.89
C PHE A 69 -30.03 -4.14 -8.02
N ASP A 70 -31.05 -4.22 -7.18
CA ASP A 70 -31.54 -3.10 -6.39
C ASP A 70 -30.45 -2.49 -5.49
N ASN A 71 -29.60 -3.32 -4.91
CA ASN A 71 -28.48 -2.85 -4.10
C ASN A 71 -27.51 -1.97 -4.90
N TRP A 72 -27.31 -2.25 -6.18
CA TRP A 72 -26.45 -1.48 -7.08
C TRP A 72 -27.13 -0.22 -7.63
N LEU A 73 -28.46 -0.19 -7.66
CA LEU A 73 -29.21 1.03 -7.98
C LEU A 73 -29.19 2.02 -6.80
N HIS A 74 -29.09 1.50 -5.58
CA HIS A 74 -29.08 2.30 -4.34
C HIS A 74 -27.82 2.03 -3.51
N PRO A 75 -26.58 2.20 -4.04
CA PRO A 75 -25.35 1.82 -3.35
C PRO A 75 -25.08 2.70 -2.12
N PHE A 76 -25.61 3.91 -2.10
CA PHE A 76 -25.43 4.92 -1.05
C PHE A 76 -26.65 5.06 -0.12
N ALA A 77 -27.50 4.05 -0.04
CA ALA A 77 -28.70 4.09 0.79
C ALA A 77 -28.38 4.14 2.31
N ASP A 78 -27.28 3.54 2.75
CA ASP A 78 -26.80 3.67 4.13
C ASP A 78 -25.84 4.86 4.23
N GLN A 79 -26.38 6.01 4.66
CA GLN A 79 -25.61 7.25 4.78
C GLN A 79 -24.43 7.11 5.76
N ALA A 80 -24.58 6.32 6.81
CA ALA A 80 -23.51 6.13 7.79
C ALA A 80 -22.33 5.32 7.23
N LEU A 81 -22.56 4.41 6.28
CA LEU A 81 -21.50 3.74 5.53
C LEU A 81 -20.81 4.69 4.55
N VAL A 82 -21.58 5.54 3.89
CA VAL A 82 -21.06 6.55 2.96
C VAL A 82 -20.18 7.55 3.69
N ASP A 83 -20.63 8.07 4.82
CA ASP A 83 -19.86 9.02 5.63
C ASP A 83 -18.55 8.38 6.13
N ALA A 84 -18.62 7.13 6.57
CA ALA A 84 -17.45 6.37 6.99
C ALA A 84 -16.45 6.14 5.85
N LEU A 85 -16.95 5.84 4.64
CA LEU A 85 -16.13 5.69 3.44
C LEU A 85 -15.44 7.00 3.05
N LEU A 86 -16.19 8.09 3.04
CA LEU A 86 -15.66 9.43 2.74
C LEU A 86 -14.62 9.86 3.77
N LEU A 87 -14.82 9.52 5.05
CA LEU A 87 -13.83 9.76 6.09
C LEU A 87 -12.55 8.95 5.85
N SER A 88 -12.66 7.65 5.53
CA SER A 88 -11.51 6.82 5.18
C SER A 88 -10.72 7.40 3.99
N LEU A 89 -11.41 7.83 2.93
CA LEU A 89 -10.77 8.44 1.77
C LEU A 89 -10.04 9.73 2.12
N LYS A 90 -10.64 10.59 2.95
CA LYS A 90 -10.01 11.85 3.42
C LYS A 90 -8.75 11.55 4.24
N VAL A 91 -8.84 10.63 5.21
CA VAL A 91 -7.70 10.20 6.03
C VAL A 91 -6.60 9.63 5.14
N ALA A 92 -6.93 8.68 4.27
CA ALA A 92 -5.96 8.02 3.40
C ALA A 92 -5.26 9.02 2.48
N LEU A 93 -6.00 9.94 1.85
CA LEU A 93 -5.43 10.93 0.95
C LEU A 93 -4.46 11.88 1.68
N ILE A 94 -4.90 12.47 2.79
CA ILE A 94 -4.09 13.43 3.55
C ILE A 94 -2.84 12.74 4.11
N SER A 95 -3.01 11.60 4.75
CA SER A 95 -1.90 10.85 5.36
C SER A 95 -0.90 10.38 4.31
N THR A 96 -1.37 9.90 3.16
CA THR A 96 -0.51 9.48 2.04
C THR A 96 0.31 10.65 1.50
N VAL A 97 -0.30 11.79 1.23
CA VAL A 97 0.42 12.96 0.70
C VAL A 97 1.51 13.40 1.66
N VAL A 98 1.17 13.57 2.95
CA VAL A 98 2.12 14.02 3.96
C VAL A 98 3.23 12.97 4.18
N ALA A 99 2.87 11.71 4.32
CA ALA A 99 3.83 10.63 4.51
C ALA A 99 4.75 10.46 3.28
N THR A 100 4.23 10.65 2.06
CA THR A 100 5.03 10.57 0.83
C THR A 100 6.08 11.68 0.79
N VAL A 101 5.72 12.90 1.16
CA VAL A 101 6.68 14.00 1.22
C VAL A 101 7.76 13.73 2.27
N ILE A 102 7.36 13.46 3.51
CA ILE A 102 8.29 13.23 4.62
C ILE A 102 9.17 12.01 4.34
N GLY A 103 8.58 10.87 3.98
CA GLY A 103 9.28 9.61 3.74
C GLY A 103 10.25 9.70 2.55
N THR A 104 9.89 10.44 1.50
CA THR A 104 10.80 10.67 0.36
C THR A 104 12.02 11.47 0.78
N PHE A 105 11.86 12.56 1.50
CA PHE A 105 13.02 13.33 2.01
C PHE A 105 13.86 12.53 2.98
N MET A 106 13.25 11.74 3.87
CA MET A 106 13.98 10.83 4.75
C MET A 106 14.77 9.78 3.97
N ALA A 107 14.17 9.18 2.92
CA ALA A 107 14.86 8.21 2.07
C ALA A 107 16.09 8.82 1.38
N ILE A 108 15.94 10.02 0.79
CA ILE A 108 17.03 10.73 0.14
C ILE A 108 18.14 11.06 1.16
N GLY A 109 17.75 11.59 2.34
CA GLY A 109 18.68 11.92 3.40
C GLY A 109 19.51 10.71 3.88
N LEU A 110 18.85 9.57 4.06
CA LEU A 110 19.49 8.32 4.52
C LEU A 110 20.39 7.64 3.47
N VAL A 111 20.15 7.88 2.19
CA VAL A 111 20.97 7.30 1.10
C VAL A 111 22.13 8.23 0.78
N ARG A 112 21.89 9.53 0.70
CA ARG A 112 22.87 10.52 0.23
C ARG A 112 23.87 10.94 1.32
N TYR A 113 23.41 11.00 2.57
CA TYR A 113 24.24 11.56 3.65
C TYR A 113 24.61 10.50 4.69
N ARG A 114 25.89 10.51 5.08
CA ARG A 114 26.36 9.76 6.25
C ARG A 114 26.41 10.72 7.44
N PHE A 115 25.57 10.46 8.44
CA PHE A 115 25.51 11.29 9.64
C PHE A 115 25.49 10.43 10.91
N ARG A 116 25.93 11.02 12.04
CA ARG A 116 25.85 10.37 13.36
C ARG A 116 24.36 10.20 13.71
N GLY A 117 23.94 8.99 14.02
CA GLY A 117 22.52 8.67 14.31
C GLY A 117 21.75 8.05 13.15
N GLY A 118 22.32 7.91 11.96
CA GLY A 118 21.64 7.23 10.84
C GLY A 118 21.18 5.81 11.15
N GLY A 119 21.91 5.08 12.02
CA GLY A 119 21.50 3.78 12.54
C GLY A 119 20.23 3.84 13.38
N ALA A 120 20.11 4.83 14.26
CA ALA A 120 18.92 5.04 15.09
C ALA A 120 17.69 5.39 14.22
N VAL A 121 17.87 6.28 13.23
CA VAL A 121 16.77 6.60 12.29
C VAL A 121 16.36 5.39 11.49
N ASN A 122 17.30 4.56 11.02
CA ASN A 122 16.96 3.30 10.35
C ASN A 122 16.18 2.35 11.27
N PHE A 123 16.58 2.22 12.52
CA PHE A 123 15.87 1.41 13.50
C PHE A 123 14.45 1.93 13.73
N LEU A 124 14.29 3.24 13.92
CA LEU A 124 12.97 3.88 14.09
C LEU A 124 12.05 3.70 12.88
N LEU A 125 12.60 3.69 11.64
CA LEU A 125 11.82 3.42 10.44
C LEU A 125 11.38 1.94 10.33
N VAL A 126 12.15 1.01 10.85
CA VAL A 126 11.81 -0.42 10.81
C VAL A 126 10.84 -0.80 11.94
N LEU A 127 10.86 -0.08 13.04
CA LEU A 127 10.07 -0.39 14.24
C LEU A 127 8.56 -0.49 13.96
N PRO A 128 7.89 0.47 13.28
CA PRO A 128 6.48 0.35 12.98
C PRO A 128 6.11 -0.82 12.06
N LEU A 129 7.07 -1.29 11.24
CA LEU A 129 6.85 -2.41 10.31
C LEU A 129 6.95 -3.77 10.98
N THR A 130 7.65 -3.85 12.11
CA THR A 130 7.88 -5.08 12.86
C THR A 130 7.00 -5.19 14.10
N ALA A 131 6.53 -4.05 14.61
CA ALA A 131 5.66 -4.03 15.79
C ALA A 131 4.24 -4.51 15.44
N PRO A 132 3.61 -5.31 16.31
CA PRO A 132 2.21 -5.66 16.14
C PRO A 132 1.33 -4.41 16.12
N GLU A 133 0.42 -4.30 15.15
CA GLU A 133 -0.45 -3.13 14.96
C GLU A 133 -1.27 -2.79 16.21
N ILE A 134 -1.70 -3.81 16.96
CA ILE A 134 -2.41 -3.63 18.25
C ILE A 134 -1.53 -2.87 19.25
N VAL A 135 -0.23 -3.21 19.32
CA VAL A 135 0.72 -2.54 20.21
C VAL A 135 0.93 -1.10 19.78
N LEU A 136 1.06 -0.85 18.47
CA LEU A 136 1.17 0.51 17.94
C LEU A 136 -0.08 1.34 18.25
N GLY A 137 -1.27 0.80 17.99
CA GLY A 137 -2.53 1.47 18.26
C GLY A 137 -2.71 1.81 19.75
N ALA A 138 -2.45 0.84 20.63
CA ALA A 138 -2.53 1.04 22.08
C ALA A 138 -1.50 2.06 22.60
N SER A 139 -0.28 2.02 22.05
CA SER A 139 0.77 2.98 22.41
C SER A 139 0.42 4.41 21.98
N LEU A 140 -0.14 4.57 20.78
CA LEU A 140 -0.61 5.87 20.28
C LEU A 140 -1.78 6.40 21.09
N LEU A 141 -2.74 5.54 21.44
CA LEU A 141 -3.83 5.92 22.34
C LEU A 141 -3.29 6.43 23.67
N THR A 142 -2.37 5.68 24.27
CA THR A 142 -1.72 6.09 25.54
C THR A 142 -0.99 7.41 25.37
N LEU A 143 -0.26 7.60 24.26
CA LEU A 143 0.45 8.85 23.96
C LEU A 143 -0.51 10.04 23.85
N PHE A 144 -1.62 9.91 23.09
CA PHE A 144 -2.58 10.99 22.88
C PHE A 144 -3.33 11.37 24.15
N LEU A 145 -3.57 10.40 25.05
CA LEU A 145 -4.25 10.63 26.34
C LEU A 145 -3.28 10.90 27.49
N ALA A 146 -1.95 10.86 27.24
CA ALA A 146 -0.97 10.99 28.30
C ALA A 146 -1.02 12.39 28.95
N PRO A 147 -1.05 12.46 30.30
CA PRO A 147 -0.99 13.74 31.01
C PRO A 147 0.27 14.55 30.70
N THR A 148 1.35 13.91 30.28
CA THR A 148 2.59 14.56 29.88
C THR A 148 2.43 15.49 28.68
N MET A 149 1.47 15.25 27.79
CA MET A 149 1.14 16.16 26.70
C MET A 149 0.56 17.47 27.21
N LEU A 150 -0.13 17.47 28.34
CA LEU A 150 -0.66 18.65 29.00
C LEU A 150 0.46 19.55 29.54
N LEU A 151 1.62 18.99 29.91
CA LEU A 151 2.79 19.76 30.33
C LEU A 151 3.34 20.66 29.21
N PHE A 152 3.13 20.26 27.96
CA PHE A 152 3.48 21.06 26.78
C PHE A 152 2.29 21.87 26.25
N ASN A 153 1.19 21.95 27.03
CA ASN A 153 -0.06 22.59 26.62
C ASN A 153 -0.65 22.00 25.30
N ILE A 154 -0.40 20.71 25.04
CA ILE A 154 -0.92 19.99 23.91
C ILE A 154 -2.00 19.03 24.41
N SER A 155 -3.23 19.20 23.95
CA SER A 155 -4.33 18.29 24.20
C SER A 155 -4.82 17.68 22.89
N PHE A 156 -4.89 16.37 22.83
CA PHE A 156 -5.47 15.67 21.70
C PHE A 156 -6.88 15.18 22.05
N SER A 157 -7.87 15.66 21.33
CA SER A 157 -9.17 15.02 21.29
C SER A 157 -9.11 13.90 20.26
N LEU A 158 -9.44 12.67 20.68
CA LEU A 158 -9.49 11.53 19.75
C LEU A 158 -10.46 11.83 18.62
N GLY A 159 -10.03 11.62 17.38
CA GLY A 159 -10.82 11.94 16.20
C GLY A 159 -10.01 12.02 14.93
N PHE A 160 -10.43 12.84 14.00
CA PHE A 160 -9.81 12.95 12.68
C PHE A 160 -8.30 13.24 12.75
N ALA A 161 -7.89 14.20 13.57
CA ALA A 161 -6.48 14.59 13.66
C ALA A 161 -5.60 13.46 14.21
N THR A 162 -6.05 12.75 15.25
CA THR A 162 -5.30 11.63 15.84
C THR A 162 -5.20 10.45 14.89
N ILE A 163 -6.25 10.17 14.08
CA ILE A 163 -6.19 9.17 13.02
C ILE A 163 -5.17 9.56 11.97
N VAL A 164 -5.21 10.80 11.45
CA VAL A 164 -4.27 11.27 10.42
C VAL A 164 -2.82 11.22 10.92
N ILE A 165 -2.56 11.67 12.15
CA ILE A 165 -1.20 11.64 12.74
C ILE A 165 -0.71 10.19 12.87
N ALA A 166 -1.55 9.29 13.37
CA ALA A 166 -1.23 7.87 13.50
C ALA A 166 -0.91 7.23 12.15
N HIS A 167 -1.71 7.53 11.12
CA HIS A 167 -1.46 7.02 9.76
C HIS A 167 -0.17 7.58 9.17
N ILE A 168 0.10 8.88 9.29
CA ILE A 168 1.37 9.47 8.84
C ILE A 168 2.54 8.76 9.50
N MET A 169 2.48 8.49 10.80
CA MET A 169 3.56 7.90 11.57
C MET A 169 4.00 6.54 10.99
N PHE A 170 3.07 5.62 10.73
CA PHE A 170 3.46 4.31 10.18
C PHE A 170 3.73 4.37 8.67
N LEU A 171 2.99 5.18 7.91
CA LEU A 171 3.15 5.30 6.46
C LEU A 171 4.50 5.90 6.05
N VAL A 172 5.06 6.83 6.83
CA VAL A 172 6.39 7.40 6.58
C VAL A 172 7.44 6.30 6.46
N SER A 173 7.35 5.25 7.28
CA SER A 173 8.26 4.10 7.24
C SER A 173 8.15 3.32 5.93
N TYR A 174 6.93 3.03 5.47
CA TYR A 174 6.69 2.35 4.20
C TYR A 174 7.21 3.16 3.01
N VAL A 175 6.90 4.46 2.99
CA VAL A 175 7.38 5.36 1.93
C VAL A 175 8.90 5.43 1.92
N ALA A 176 9.51 5.68 3.08
CA ALA A 176 10.96 5.83 3.17
C ALA A 176 11.70 4.59 2.68
N LEU A 177 11.23 3.39 3.04
CA LEU A 177 11.87 2.15 2.62
C LEU A 177 11.63 1.84 1.14
N THR A 178 10.44 2.11 0.61
CA THR A 178 10.10 1.89 -0.81
C THR A 178 10.90 2.83 -1.71
N VAL A 179 10.94 4.12 -1.38
CA VAL A 179 11.73 5.12 -2.14
C VAL A 179 13.23 4.84 -2.01
N ARG A 180 13.70 4.43 -0.82
CA ARG A 180 15.09 4.02 -0.62
C ARG A 180 15.49 2.82 -1.48
N ALA A 181 14.60 1.84 -1.67
CA ALA A 181 14.86 0.71 -2.56
C ALA A 181 15.08 1.18 -4.00
N ARG A 182 14.32 2.18 -4.46
CA ARG A 182 14.51 2.81 -5.78
C ARG A 182 15.82 3.59 -5.87
N LEU A 183 16.18 4.34 -4.83
CA LEU A 183 17.42 5.13 -4.77
C LEU A 183 18.69 4.28 -4.76
N ARG A 184 18.65 3.03 -4.30
CA ARG A 184 19.82 2.12 -4.34
C ARG A 184 20.27 1.78 -5.77
N GLY A 185 19.36 1.82 -6.74
CA GLY A 185 19.67 1.63 -8.15
C GLY A 185 19.82 2.93 -8.95
N PHE A 186 19.91 4.08 -8.26
CA PHE A 186 20.07 5.37 -8.90
C PHE A 186 21.53 5.63 -9.24
N ASP A 187 21.77 6.04 -10.49
CA ASP A 187 23.11 6.44 -10.95
C ASP A 187 23.38 7.90 -10.60
N TRP A 188 24.18 8.10 -9.56
CA TRP A 188 24.54 9.44 -9.07
C TRP A 188 25.41 10.22 -10.03
N THR A 189 26.07 9.57 -11.01
CA THR A 189 26.88 10.28 -12.02
C THR A 189 26.04 11.20 -12.90
N LEU A 190 24.73 10.97 -13.00
CA LEU A 190 23.80 11.84 -13.71
C LEU A 190 23.66 13.21 -13.05
N GLU A 191 23.75 13.27 -11.71
CA GLU A 191 23.77 14.56 -10.98
C GLU A 191 25.09 15.30 -11.23
N ASP A 192 26.22 14.58 -11.17
CA ASP A 192 27.54 15.15 -11.41
C ASP A 192 27.63 15.71 -12.84
N ALA A 193 27.18 14.94 -13.84
CA ALA A 193 27.13 15.40 -15.23
C ALA A 193 26.25 16.64 -15.43
N ALA A 194 25.10 16.71 -14.74
CA ALA A 194 24.25 17.90 -14.81
C ALA A 194 24.91 19.14 -14.19
N MET A 195 25.65 18.96 -13.11
CA MET A 195 26.41 20.05 -12.47
C MET A 195 27.60 20.50 -13.31
N ASP A 196 28.30 19.58 -13.99
CA ASP A 196 29.36 19.90 -14.93
C ASP A 196 28.86 20.73 -16.13
N LEU A 197 27.59 20.53 -16.53
CA LEU A 197 26.91 21.36 -17.53
C LEU A 197 26.37 22.69 -16.97
N GLY A 198 26.73 23.06 -15.75
CA GLY A 198 26.40 24.35 -15.13
C GLY A 198 25.04 24.38 -14.39
N ALA A 199 24.41 23.22 -14.12
CA ALA A 199 23.22 23.18 -13.28
C ALA A 199 23.59 23.36 -11.80
N ASN A 200 22.84 24.18 -11.07
CA ASN A 200 22.98 24.25 -9.62
C ASN A 200 22.29 23.03 -8.95
N PRO A 201 22.62 22.69 -7.68
CA PRO A 201 22.07 21.53 -6.99
C PRO A 201 20.55 21.48 -6.96
N THR A 202 19.86 22.62 -6.80
CA THR A 202 18.40 22.68 -6.81
C THR A 202 17.84 22.33 -8.19
N ARG A 203 18.44 22.85 -9.27
CA ARG A 203 18.01 22.55 -10.64
C ARG A 203 18.27 21.09 -10.96
N THR A 204 19.39 20.52 -10.54
CA THR A 204 19.72 19.10 -10.68
C THR A 204 18.69 18.24 -9.97
N PHE A 205 18.35 18.57 -8.72
CA PHE A 205 17.31 17.84 -7.98
C PHE A 205 15.96 17.80 -8.73
N TRP A 206 15.45 18.97 -9.14
CA TRP A 206 14.11 19.05 -9.76
C TRP A 206 14.06 18.51 -11.19
N ARG A 207 15.15 18.58 -11.95
CA ARG A 207 15.18 18.20 -13.38
C ARG A 207 15.79 16.84 -13.66
N VAL A 208 16.61 16.30 -12.75
CA VAL A 208 17.29 15.02 -12.94
C VAL A 208 16.84 14.03 -11.87
N THR A 209 17.10 14.31 -10.59
CA THR A 209 16.89 13.36 -9.50
C THR A 209 15.41 13.03 -9.32
N LEU A 210 14.58 14.03 -9.09
CA LEU A 210 13.16 13.85 -8.80
C LEU A 210 12.41 13.13 -9.92
N PRO A 211 12.54 13.49 -11.22
CA PRO A 211 11.88 12.75 -12.29
C PRO A 211 12.27 11.28 -12.37
N LEU A 212 13.54 10.96 -12.14
CA LEU A 212 14.05 9.59 -12.19
C LEU A 212 13.59 8.71 -11.04
N ILE A 213 13.36 9.30 -9.86
CA ILE A 213 12.83 8.56 -8.69
C ILE A 213 11.30 8.62 -8.59
N THR A 214 10.62 9.49 -9.34
CA THR A 214 9.15 9.66 -9.33
C THR A 214 8.39 8.34 -9.47
N PRO A 215 8.76 7.39 -10.33
CA PRO A 215 8.05 6.10 -10.39
C PRO A 215 8.09 5.35 -9.07
N GLY A 216 9.20 5.45 -8.32
CA GLY A 216 9.31 4.86 -6.97
C GLY A 216 8.48 5.62 -5.93
N ILE A 217 8.43 6.95 -6.02
CA ILE A 217 7.59 7.78 -5.14
C ILE A 217 6.11 7.47 -5.37
N LEU A 218 5.68 7.37 -6.63
CA LEU A 218 4.29 7.02 -6.96
C LEU A 218 3.92 5.63 -6.47
N ALA A 219 4.81 4.64 -6.63
CA ALA A 219 4.58 3.30 -6.10
C ALA A 219 4.45 3.31 -4.57
N ALA A 220 5.30 4.08 -3.87
CA ALA A 220 5.23 4.24 -2.42
C ALA A 220 3.93 4.94 -1.98
N ALA A 221 3.50 5.96 -2.71
CA ALA A 221 2.25 6.66 -2.43
C ALA A 221 1.02 5.75 -2.62
N LEU A 222 0.98 4.98 -3.71
CA LEU A 222 -0.11 4.03 -3.95
C LEU A 222 -0.18 2.95 -2.87
N LEU A 223 0.97 2.39 -2.47
CA LEU A 223 1.05 1.44 -1.37
C LEU A 223 0.55 2.05 -0.06
N SER A 224 1.00 3.27 0.26
CA SER A 224 0.59 3.98 1.47
C SER A 224 -0.90 4.28 1.48
N PHE A 225 -1.46 4.68 0.34
CA PHE A 225 -2.91 4.89 0.22
C PHE A 225 -3.70 3.61 0.48
N ALA A 226 -3.26 2.49 -0.10
CA ALA A 226 -3.91 1.20 0.13
C ALA A 226 -3.84 0.78 1.60
N LEU A 227 -2.66 0.89 2.23
CA LEU A 227 -2.48 0.57 3.65
C LEU A 227 -3.30 1.47 4.58
N SER A 228 -3.51 2.74 4.19
CA SER A 228 -4.29 3.67 5.00
C SER A 228 -5.79 3.45 4.90
N ILE A 229 -6.30 3.05 3.72
CA ILE A 229 -7.74 2.90 3.51
C ILE A 229 -8.29 1.63 4.15
N ASP A 230 -7.49 0.58 4.26
CA ASP A 230 -7.89 -0.71 4.85
C ASP A 230 -7.53 -0.83 6.33
N ASP A 231 -6.80 0.15 6.90
CA ASP A 231 -6.44 0.10 8.31
C ASP A 231 -7.68 0.11 9.21
N PHE A 232 -7.74 -0.92 10.04
CA PHE A 232 -8.75 -1.09 11.06
C PHE A 232 -8.18 -0.91 12.47
N ILE A 233 -7.03 -1.54 12.73
CA ILE A 233 -6.53 -1.72 14.09
C ILE A 233 -6.08 -0.39 14.69
N ILE A 234 -5.17 0.30 14.04
CA ILE A 234 -4.64 1.58 14.54
C ILE A 234 -5.78 2.60 14.66
N THR A 235 -6.60 2.70 13.61
CA THR A 235 -7.76 3.61 13.61
C THR A 235 -8.71 3.32 14.76
N TYR A 236 -9.00 2.04 15.05
CA TYR A 236 -9.91 1.66 16.14
C TYR A 236 -9.47 2.22 17.51
N PHE A 237 -8.16 2.25 17.77
CA PHE A 237 -7.62 2.78 19.03
C PHE A 237 -7.64 4.31 19.10
N VAL A 238 -7.42 5.00 17.97
CA VAL A 238 -7.20 6.46 17.96
C VAL A 238 -8.39 7.25 17.44
N SER A 239 -9.48 6.58 17.05
CA SER A 239 -10.71 7.22 16.60
C SER A 239 -11.52 7.77 17.78
N GLY A 240 -12.24 8.85 17.52
CA GLY A 240 -13.22 9.41 18.47
C GLY A 240 -14.65 8.93 18.18
N PRO A 241 -15.59 9.24 19.06
CA PRO A 241 -16.99 8.78 18.94
C PRO A 241 -17.69 9.16 17.64
N SER A 242 -17.31 10.29 17.03
CA SER A 242 -17.89 10.81 15.78
C SER A 242 -17.05 10.57 14.54
N THR A 243 -15.91 9.88 14.66
CA THR A 243 -14.96 9.68 13.57
C THR A 243 -14.70 8.20 13.30
N THR A 244 -15.67 7.56 12.65
CA THR A 244 -15.63 6.14 12.35
C THR A 244 -15.27 5.95 10.89
N THR A 245 -14.12 5.32 10.60
CA THR A 245 -13.70 4.95 9.25
C THR A 245 -14.46 3.73 8.73
N PHE A 246 -14.40 3.48 7.44
CA PHE A 246 -15.14 2.41 6.78
C PHE A 246 -14.84 1.01 7.36
N PRO A 247 -13.57 0.60 7.57
CA PRO A 247 -13.28 -0.70 8.21
C PRO A 247 -13.83 -0.79 9.64
N VAL A 248 -13.71 0.27 10.43
CA VAL A 248 -14.23 0.31 11.80
C VAL A 248 -15.77 0.25 11.81
N ARG A 249 -16.42 0.91 10.84
CA ARG A 249 -17.88 0.87 10.69
C ARG A 249 -18.36 -0.53 10.34
N ILE A 250 -17.72 -1.19 9.36
CA ILE A 250 -18.06 -2.58 8.98
C ILE A 250 -17.94 -3.50 10.19
N PHE A 251 -16.84 -3.42 10.93
CA PHE A 251 -16.63 -4.25 12.12
C PHE A 251 -17.70 -4.03 13.18
N GLY A 252 -18.06 -2.78 13.47
CA GLY A 252 -19.12 -2.46 14.40
C GLY A 252 -20.48 -2.97 13.94
N GLN A 253 -20.82 -2.80 12.67
CA GLN A 253 -22.08 -3.27 12.11
C GLN A 253 -22.16 -4.80 12.00
N SER A 254 -21.06 -5.50 11.76
CA SER A 254 -21.07 -6.97 11.59
C SER A 254 -21.69 -7.72 12.77
N ARG A 255 -21.76 -7.10 13.94
CA ARG A 255 -22.39 -7.70 15.13
C ARG A 255 -23.90 -7.48 15.23
N THR A 256 -24.45 -6.51 14.52
CA THR A 256 -25.86 -6.11 14.64
C THR A 256 -26.63 -6.28 13.32
N ALA A 257 -25.99 -6.02 12.20
CA ALA A 257 -26.56 -6.17 10.86
C ALA A 257 -25.42 -6.11 9.83
N THR A 258 -25.56 -6.83 8.72
CA THR A 258 -24.66 -6.72 7.56
C THR A 258 -25.51 -6.37 6.33
N PRO A 259 -25.85 -5.08 6.12
CA PRO A 259 -26.62 -4.67 4.95
C PRO A 259 -25.84 -4.96 3.66
N PRO A 260 -26.53 -5.30 2.55
CA PRO A 260 -25.88 -5.60 1.27
C PRO A 260 -25.01 -4.43 0.74
N GLN A 261 -25.28 -3.20 1.16
CA GLN A 261 -24.50 -2.01 0.81
C GLN A 261 -23.03 -2.13 1.21
N ILE A 262 -22.70 -2.86 2.27
CA ILE A 262 -21.31 -3.16 2.63
C ILE A 262 -20.61 -3.90 1.48
N ASN A 263 -21.26 -4.93 0.93
CA ASN A 263 -20.70 -5.73 -0.15
C ASN A 263 -20.62 -4.92 -1.46
N VAL A 264 -21.62 -4.07 -1.73
CA VAL A 264 -21.61 -3.18 -2.90
C VAL A 264 -20.47 -2.19 -2.82
N LEU A 265 -20.35 -1.44 -1.73
CA LEU A 265 -19.28 -0.45 -1.55
C LEU A 265 -17.89 -1.11 -1.56
N SER A 266 -17.72 -2.26 -0.91
CA SER A 266 -16.47 -3.02 -0.95
C SER A 266 -16.14 -3.49 -2.37
N THR A 267 -17.14 -3.94 -3.15
CA THR A 267 -16.94 -4.32 -4.55
C THR A 267 -16.61 -3.10 -5.42
N MET A 268 -17.23 -1.94 -5.19
CA MET A 268 -16.89 -0.70 -5.89
C MET A 268 -15.44 -0.28 -5.62
N ILE A 269 -15.00 -0.32 -4.38
CA ILE A 269 -13.59 -0.03 -4.01
C ILE A 269 -12.65 -1.00 -4.72
N LEU A 270 -12.97 -2.29 -4.73
CA LEU A 270 -12.19 -3.32 -5.42
C LEU A 270 -12.08 -3.02 -6.92
N LEU A 271 -13.21 -2.73 -7.59
CA LEU A 271 -13.24 -2.41 -9.03
C LEU A 271 -12.44 -1.15 -9.35
N VAL A 272 -12.54 -0.12 -8.53
CA VAL A 272 -11.73 1.10 -8.68
C VAL A 272 -10.25 0.78 -8.53
N SER A 273 -9.87 0.02 -7.52
CA SER A 273 -8.47 -0.37 -7.25
C SER A 273 -7.88 -1.19 -8.40
N ILE A 274 -8.61 -2.18 -8.90
CA ILE A 274 -8.21 -2.99 -10.07
C ILE A 274 -8.09 -2.12 -11.32
N SER A 275 -9.03 -1.20 -11.53
CA SER A 275 -9.01 -0.29 -12.69
C SER A 275 -7.78 0.63 -12.68
N ILE A 276 -7.45 1.22 -11.53
CA ILE A 276 -6.25 2.04 -11.36
C ILE A 276 -4.99 1.23 -11.66
N LEU A 277 -4.89 0.02 -11.12
CA LEU A 277 -3.75 -0.86 -11.36
C LEU A 277 -3.63 -1.26 -12.84
N ALA A 278 -4.74 -1.63 -13.47
CA ALA A 278 -4.78 -1.99 -14.90
C ALA A 278 -4.37 -0.83 -15.79
N ILE A 279 -4.87 0.38 -15.52
CA ILE A 279 -4.49 1.58 -16.27
C ILE A 279 -3.01 1.87 -16.07
N GLY A 280 -2.50 1.80 -14.84
CA GLY A 280 -1.09 2.02 -14.51
C GLY A 280 -0.16 1.06 -15.28
N THR A 281 -0.49 -0.22 -15.31
CA THR A 281 0.29 -1.24 -16.03
C THR A 281 0.25 -1.05 -17.54
N LEU A 282 -0.92 -0.71 -18.10
CA LEU A 282 -1.08 -0.45 -19.53
C LEU A 282 -0.29 0.79 -19.99
N VAL A 283 -0.31 1.86 -19.20
CA VAL A 283 0.45 3.09 -19.48
C VAL A 283 1.95 2.82 -19.43
N SER A 284 2.40 2.08 -18.42
CA SER A 284 3.81 1.69 -18.27
C SER A 284 4.29 0.83 -19.46
N ALA A 285 3.50 -0.17 -19.84
CA ALA A 285 3.83 -1.04 -20.97
C ALA A 285 3.93 -0.28 -22.32
N ARG A 286 3.08 0.73 -22.51
CA ARG A 286 3.12 1.57 -23.72
C ARG A 286 4.38 2.46 -23.78
N ARG A 287 4.85 2.97 -22.64
CA ARG A 287 6.08 3.77 -22.57
C ARG A 287 7.31 2.93 -22.92
N THR A 288 7.43 1.73 -22.35
CA THR A 288 8.56 0.82 -22.64
C THR A 288 8.64 0.46 -24.14
N LYS A 289 7.50 0.26 -24.82
CA LYS A 289 7.47 0.00 -26.26
C LYS A 289 7.87 1.20 -27.13
N ARG A 290 7.67 2.42 -26.65
CA ARG A 290 8.08 3.65 -27.37
C ARG A 290 9.59 3.90 -27.28
N ASP A 291 10.21 3.49 -26.17
CA ASP A 291 11.64 3.69 -25.94
C ASP A 291 12.51 2.61 -26.65
N THR A 292 11.87 1.56 -27.18
CA THR A 292 12.54 0.47 -27.94
C THR A 292 12.28 0.51 -29.45
N ALA A 293 11.50 1.46 -29.93
CA ALA A 293 11.23 1.71 -31.36
C ALA A 293 11.88 3.01 -31.83
#